data_cb3d0d14d4ad40b2f3a937a955769ea1
#
_entry.id   cb3d0d14d4ad40b2f3a937a955769ea1
#
_cell.length_a   1.000
_cell.length_b   1.000
_cell.length_c   1.000
_cell.angle_alpha   90.00
_cell.angle_beta   90.00
_cell.angle_gamma   90.00
#
_symmetry.space_group_name_H-M   'P 1'
#
loop_
_entity.id
_entity.type
_entity.pdbx_description
1 polymer ?
#
loop_
_entity_poly.entity_id
_entity_poly.type
_entity_poly.pdbx_seq_one_letter_code
_entity_poly.pdbx_strand_id
1 'polypeptide(L)'
;MDYLHDDWYYDLDLVQVRTEISWQYPDSHEFGIWMAFDSDHGRTNSLVGKINPSIVTEDWESTDLYAFFLRKSIPSAGITGRIMGGFTGNKDGLLGLDCSVPLNEKWTIEANAMYLIPEEGSATTGYSEEAWNIGFNFVYYPGCRSTYDVDYN
;
A
#
# COMPACT_ATOMS: atom_id res chain seq x y z
N MET A 1 6.17 4.53 -8.19
CA MET A 1 6.72 5.67 -7.44
C MET A 1 5.55 6.50 -7.01
N ASP A 2 5.45 6.75 -5.72
CA ASP A 2 4.39 7.55 -5.13
C ASP A 2 5.00 8.79 -4.52
N TYR A 3 4.31 9.90 -4.67
CA TYR A 3 4.70 11.21 -4.15
C TYR A 3 3.53 11.77 -3.36
N LEU A 4 3.79 12.15 -2.13
CA LEU A 4 2.87 12.87 -1.27
C LEU A 4 3.45 14.25 -0.99
N HIS A 5 2.68 15.28 -1.32
CA HIS A 5 2.95 16.66 -0.96
C HIS A 5 1.81 17.17 -0.08
N ASP A 6 2.14 17.66 1.10
CA ASP A 6 1.18 18.26 2.03
C ASP A 6 1.72 19.65 2.43
N ASP A 7 1.01 20.70 2.07
CA ASP A 7 1.30 22.09 2.40
C ASP A 7 0.24 22.73 3.33
N TRP A 8 -0.72 21.95 3.80
CA TRP A 8 -1.84 22.51 4.56
C TRP A 8 -1.51 22.79 6.03
N TYR A 9 -0.89 21.84 6.74
CA TYR A 9 -0.43 22.00 8.12
C TYR A 9 1.08 21.89 8.23
N TYR A 10 1.70 21.15 7.35
CA TYR A 10 3.12 20.85 7.28
C TYR A 10 3.57 21.01 5.84
N ASP A 11 4.73 21.57 5.64
CA ASP A 11 5.42 21.56 4.33
C ASP A 11 6.20 20.25 4.29
N LEU A 12 5.57 19.23 3.73
CA LEU A 12 6.06 17.85 3.76
C LEU A 12 6.04 17.23 2.38
N ASP A 13 7.19 16.79 1.92
CA ASP A 13 7.37 16.00 0.71
C ASP A 13 7.84 14.60 1.09
N LEU A 14 7.09 13.59 0.69
CA LEU A 14 7.47 12.19 0.87
C LEU A 14 7.48 11.46 -0.47
N VAL A 15 8.53 10.72 -0.72
CA VAL A 15 8.69 9.92 -1.94
C VAL A 15 8.90 8.46 -1.57
N GLN A 16 8.09 7.58 -2.15
CA GLN A 16 8.22 6.14 -1.99
C GLN A 16 8.39 5.44 -3.35
N VAL A 17 9.40 4.61 -3.47
CA VAL A 17 9.62 3.76 -4.65
C VAL A 17 9.06 2.38 -4.38
N ARG A 18 8.18 1.91 -5.26
CA ARG A 18 7.60 0.56 -5.19
C ARG A 18 8.15 -0.32 -6.29
N THR A 19 8.43 -1.57 -5.94
CA THR A 19 8.85 -2.60 -6.89
C THR A 19 8.15 -3.92 -6.62
N GLU A 20 7.91 -4.68 -7.68
CA GLU A 20 7.30 -6.01 -7.61
C GLU A 20 8.07 -6.95 -8.54
N ILE A 21 8.39 -8.13 -8.05
CA ILE A 21 8.99 -9.22 -8.81
C ILE A 21 8.12 -10.45 -8.60
N SER A 22 7.66 -11.04 -9.68
CA SER A 22 6.75 -12.18 -9.61
C SER A 22 7.08 -13.27 -10.61
N TRP A 23 6.57 -14.47 -10.31
CA TRP A 23 6.62 -15.64 -11.17
C TRP A 23 5.20 -16.14 -11.40
N GLN A 24 4.84 -16.26 -12.67
CA GLN A 24 3.56 -16.82 -13.08
C GLN A 24 3.67 -18.33 -13.25
N TYR A 25 2.66 -19.03 -12.73
CA TYR A 25 2.46 -20.45 -12.97
C TYR A 25 1.33 -20.68 -13.97
N PRO A 26 1.35 -21.83 -14.68
CA PRO A 26 0.16 -22.28 -15.36
C PRO A 26 -1.04 -22.26 -14.40
N ASP A 27 -2.24 -22.10 -14.91
CA ASP A 27 -3.49 -22.04 -14.13
C ASP A 27 -3.74 -20.71 -13.37
N SER A 28 -3.21 -19.61 -13.88
CA SER A 28 -3.57 -18.26 -13.38
C SER A 28 -3.16 -17.98 -11.93
N HIS A 29 -2.12 -18.66 -11.44
CA HIS A 29 -1.51 -18.39 -10.15
C HIS A 29 -0.20 -17.62 -10.34
N GLU A 30 0.03 -16.66 -9.48
CA GLU A 30 1.26 -15.87 -9.45
C GLU A 30 1.69 -15.72 -8.00
N PHE A 31 2.99 -15.85 -7.74
CA PHE A 31 3.58 -15.52 -6.46
C PHE A 31 4.76 -14.58 -6.66
N GLY A 32 5.02 -13.74 -5.69
CA GLY A 32 6.10 -12.79 -5.82
C GLY A 32 6.44 -12.08 -4.53
N ILE A 33 7.32 -11.10 -4.68
CA ILE A 33 7.77 -10.20 -3.65
C ILE A 33 7.40 -8.80 -4.07
N TRP A 34 6.76 -8.07 -3.16
CA TRP A 34 6.45 -6.66 -3.29
C TRP A 34 7.21 -5.89 -2.22
N MET A 35 7.82 -4.77 -2.63
CA MET A 35 8.64 -3.95 -1.75
C MET A 35 8.33 -2.48 -2.01
N ALA A 36 8.35 -1.69 -0.94
CA ALA A 36 8.30 -0.25 -1.01
C ALA A 36 9.42 0.32 -0.15
N PHE A 37 10.14 1.29 -0.70
CA PHE A 37 11.30 1.90 -0.05
C PHE A 37 11.06 3.38 0.11
N ASP A 38 11.38 3.89 1.28
CA ASP A 38 11.51 5.32 1.50
C ASP A 38 12.67 5.88 0.68
N SER A 39 12.48 7.04 0.07
CA SER A 39 13.54 7.70 -0.68
C SER A 39 13.77 9.16 -0.28
N ASP A 40 12.90 9.73 0.57
CA ASP A 40 13.05 11.10 1.06
C ASP A 40 12.42 11.25 2.45
N HIS A 41 13.06 12.06 3.31
CA HIS A 41 12.64 12.32 4.69
C HIS A 41 12.17 13.76 4.81
N GLY A 42 10.97 13.95 5.33
CA GLY A 42 10.45 15.27 5.65
C GLY A 42 10.77 15.66 7.08
N ARG A 43 11.18 16.92 7.28
CA ARG A 43 11.34 17.47 8.62
C ARG A 43 10.47 18.71 8.76
N THR A 44 9.62 18.71 9.78
CA THR A 44 8.74 19.84 10.04
C THR A 44 8.85 20.33 11.48
N ASN A 45 8.52 21.61 11.68
CA ASN A 45 8.50 22.23 13.00
C ASN A 45 7.07 22.54 13.37
N SER A 46 6.58 21.96 14.44
CA SER A 46 5.25 22.22 14.97
C SER A 46 5.31 23.02 16.28
N LEU A 47 4.31 23.88 16.46
CA LEU A 47 4.12 24.63 17.72
C LEU A 47 3.20 23.81 18.62
N VAL A 48 3.73 23.27 19.69
CA VAL A 48 2.99 22.45 20.66
C VAL A 48 2.83 23.21 21.97
N GLY A 49 1.60 23.29 22.45
CA GLY A 49 1.24 23.92 23.73
C GLY A 49 0.41 25.20 23.58
N LYS A 50 -0.70 25.27 24.35
CA LYS A 50 -1.62 26.44 24.31
C LYS A 50 -1.17 27.61 25.18
N ILE A 51 -0.41 27.38 26.25
CA ILE A 51 -0.05 28.41 27.25
C ILE A 51 1.43 28.80 27.11
N ASN A 52 2.31 27.83 26.85
CA ASN A 52 3.72 28.04 26.55
C ASN A 52 4.07 27.27 25.29
N PRO A 53 3.88 27.85 24.09
CA PRO A 53 4.18 27.15 22.86
C PRO A 53 5.68 26.88 22.75
N SER A 54 6.04 25.65 22.56
CA SER A 54 7.40 25.20 22.25
C SER A 54 7.45 24.70 20.81
N ILE A 55 8.54 24.97 20.12
CA ILE A 55 8.81 24.41 18.79
C ILE A 55 9.31 22.99 19.01
N VAL A 56 8.58 22.03 18.46
CA VAL A 56 8.97 20.62 18.40
C VAL A 56 9.30 20.31 16.94
N THR A 57 10.47 19.77 16.70
CA THR A 57 10.85 19.27 15.38
C THR A 57 10.40 17.82 15.27
N GLU A 58 9.61 17.52 14.28
CA GLU A 58 9.12 16.18 13.96
C GLU A 58 9.77 15.72 12.65
N ASP A 59 10.38 14.54 12.69
CA ASP A 59 10.94 13.89 11.52
C ASP A 59 9.88 12.90 10.98
N TRP A 60 9.57 13.03 9.70
CA TRP A 60 8.61 12.20 8.98
C TRP A 60 9.35 11.38 7.94
N GLU A 61 9.08 10.10 7.93
CA GLU A 61 9.62 9.18 6.93
C GLU A 61 8.51 8.22 6.46
N SER A 62 8.57 7.83 5.21
CA SER A 62 7.72 6.74 4.73
C SER A 62 8.30 5.41 5.21
N THR A 63 7.43 4.50 5.61
CA THR A 63 7.88 3.21 6.13
C THR A 63 8.26 2.27 4.99
N ASP A 64 9.44 1.66 5.07
CA ASP A 64 9.83 0.55 4.21
C ASP A 64 8.91 -0.64 4.41
N LEU A 65 8.47 -1.26 3.31
CA LEU A 65 7.56 -2.40 3.32
C LEU A 65 8.15 -3.56 2.51
N TYR A 66 8.03 -4.77 3.04
CA TYR A 66 8.49 -6.00 2.42
C TYR A 66 7.42 -7.06 2.54
N ALA A 67 6.85 -7.52 1.44
CA ALA A 67 5.78 -8.51 1.46
C ALA A 67 5.97 -9.59 0.41
N PHE A 68 5.63 -10.81 0.77
CA PHE A 68 5.35 -11.89 -0.17
C PHE A 68 3.89 -11.87 -0.52
N PHE A 69 3.56 -12.19 -1.76
CA PHE A 69 2.18 -12.25 -2.19
C PHE A 69 1.87 -13.49 -3.02
N LEU A 70 0.59 -13.86 -2.97
CA LEU A 70 -0.03 -14.81 -3.87
C LEU A 70 -1.17 -14.12 -4.59
N ARG A 71 -1.14 -14.14 -5.92
CA ARG A 71 -2.20 -13.59 -6.77
C ARG A 71 -2.85 -14.73 -7.54
N LYS A 72 -4.15 -14.70 -7.60
CA LYS A 72 -4.95 -15.61 -8.40
C LYS A 72 -5.87 -14.83 -9.31
N SER A 73 -5.86 -15.21 -10.59
CA SER A 73 -6.79 -14.69 -11.58
C SER A 73 -7.81 -15.77 -11.93
N ILE A 74 -9.04 -15.36 -12.19
CA ILE A 74 -10.11 -16.18 -12.71
C ILE A 74 -10.43 -15.66 -14.12
N PRO A 75 -9.79 -16.22 -15.17
CA PRO A 75 -9.86 -15.67 -16.53
C PRO A 75 -11.28 -15.56 -17.05
N SER A 76 -12.13 -16.57 -16.79
CA SER A 76 -13.52 -16.58 -17.25
C SER A 76 -14.39 -15.45 -16.71
N ALA A 77 -14.00 -14.86 -15.58
CA ALA A 77 -14.71 -13.75 -14.95
C ALA A 77 -13.90 -12.44 -14.97
N GLY A 78 -12.62 -12.49 -15.39
CA GLY A 78 -11.71 -11.35 -15.34
C GLY A 78 -11.37 -10.90 -13.92
N ILE A 79 -11.70 -11.69 -12.91
CA ILE A 79 -11.47 -11.34 -11.50
C ILE A 79 -10.04 -11.69 -11.12
N THR A 80 -9.38 -10.76 -10.43
CA THR A 80 -8.06 -10.99 -9.84
C THR A 80 -8.10 -10.68 -8.36
N GLY A 81 -7.54 -11.55 -7.55
CA GLY A 81 -7.36 -11.35 -6.12
C GLY A 81 -5.92 -11.60 -5.71
N ARG A 82 -5.41 -10.83 -4.76
CA ARG A 82 -4.08 -10.97 -4.20
C ARG A 82 -4.16 -10.91 -2.68
N ILE A 83 -3.46 -11.83 -2.03
CA ILE A 83 -3.19 -11.78 -0.60
C ILE A 83 -1.70 -11.57 -0.40
N MET A 84 -1.33 -10.80 0.59
CA MET A 84 0.06 -10.51 0.91
C MET A 84 0.32 -10.57 2.40
N GLY A 85 1.53 -10.95 2.77
CA GLY A 85 2.00 -10.94 4.14
C GLY A 85 3.49 -10.61 4.20
N GLY A 86 3.88 -9.84 5.19
CA GLY A 86 5.25 -9.34 5.27
C GLY A 86 5.54 -8.58 6.56
N PHE A 87 6.45 -7.65 6.45
CA PHE A 87 6.90 -6.82 7.58
C PHE A 87 7.35 -5.43 7.09
N THR A 88 7.37 -4.49 8.01
CA THR A 88 7.89 -3.14 7.81
C THR A 88 9.36 -3.06 8.19
N GLY A 89 10.05 -1.98 7.79
CA GLY A 89 11.40 -1.66 8.25
C GLY A 89 11.48 -1.52 9.78
N ASN A 90 10.37 -1.16 10.42
CA ASN A 90 10.24 -1.03 11.88
C ASN A 90 9.87 -2.35 12.59
N LYS A 91 9.89 -3.48 11.86
CA LYS A 91 9.56 -4.84 12.33
C LYS A 91 8.09 -5.11 12.63
N ASP A 92 7.18 -4.20 12.30
CA ASP A 92 5.75 -4.47 12.38
C ASP A 92 5.35 -5.50 11.34
N GLY A 93 4.41 -6.36 11.68
CA GLY A 93 3.83 -7.29 10.73
C GLY A 93 2.93 -6.57 9.71
N LEU A 94 2.88 -7.08 8.48
CA LEU A 94 2.04 -6.57 7.42
C LEU A 94 1.15 -7.67 6.87
N LEU A 95 -0.16 -7.42 6.84
CA LEU A 95 -1.12 -8.25 6.10
C LEU A 95 -1.86 -7.39 5.10
N GLY A 96 -2.07 -7.90 3.90
CA GLY A 96 -2.76 -7.19 2.84
C GLY A 96 -3.63 -8.10 1.99
N LEU A 97 -4.68 -7.49 1.45
CA LEU A 97 -5.59 -8.10 0.50
C LEU A 97 -5.93 -7.06 -0.55
N ASP A 98 -5.94 -7.44 -1.81
CA ASP A 98 -6.55 -6.65 -2.87
C ASP A 98 -7.32 -7.53 -3.85
N CYS A 99 -8.31 -6.94 -4.49
CA CYS A 99 -9.07 -7.58 -5.54
C CYS A 99 -9.49 -6.56 -6.62
N SER A 100 -9.62 -7.07 -7.83
CA SER A 100 -10.12 -6.33 -8.98
C SER A 100 -11.23 -7.15 -9.63
N VAL A 101 -12.40 -6.54 -9.76
CA VAL A 101 -13.62 -7.16 -10.28
C VAL A 101 -14.16 -6.31 -11.43
N PRO A 102 -14.07 -6.77 -12.68
CA PRO A 102 -14.66 -6.08 -13.81
C PRO A 102 -16.19 -6.15 -13.73
N LEU A 103 -16.84 -5.00 -13.83
CA LEU A 103 -18.30 -4.91 -13.89
C LEU A 103 -18.80 -5.04 -15.33
N ASN A 104 -18.03 -4.53 -16.28
CA ASN A 104 -18.25 -4.61 -17.71
C ASN A 104 -16.95 -4.25 -18.45
N GLU A 105 -17.01 -4.12 -19.79
CA GLU A 105 -15.83 -3.83 -20.62
C GLU A 105 -15.09 -2.51 -20.28
N LYS A 106 -15.74 -1.60 -19.56
CA LYS A 106 -15.19 -0.26 -19.28
C LYS A 106 -15.03 0.05 -17.81
N TRP A 107 -15.70 -0.68 -16.94
CA TRP A 107 -15.71 -0.39 -15.52
C TRP A 107 -15.20 -1.57 -14.70
N THR A 108 -14.34 -1.27 -13.76
CA THR A 108 -13.79 -2.23 -12.78
C THR A 108 -13.93 -1.64 -11.37
N ILE A 109 -14.28 -2.48 -10.42
CA ILE A 109 -14.12 -2.17 -8.99
C ILE A 109 -12.81 -2.76 -8.53
N GLU A 110 -12.00 -1.94 -7.88
CA GLU A 110 -10.81 -2.36 -7.17
C GLU A 110 -11.00 -2.11 -5.69
N ALA A 111 -10.71 -3.09 -4.87
CA ALA A 111 -10.74 -2.98 -3.42
C ALA A 111 -9.41 -3.43 -2.84
N ASN A 112 -8.96 -2.74 -1.81
CA ASN A 112 -7.79 -3.12 -1.05
C ASN A 112 -8.05 -3.01 0.46
N ALA A 113 -7.36 -3.83 1.22
CA ALA A 113 -7.29 -3.74 2.67
C ALA A 113 -5.86 -4.03 3.11
N MET A 114 -5.35 -3.26 4.05
CA MET A 114 -4.03 -3.44 4.63
C MET A 114 -4.12 -3.27 6.15
N TYR A 115 -3.40 -4.12 6.86
CA TYR A 115 -3.35 -4.11 8.31
C TYR A 115 -1.90 -4.23 8.78
N LEU A 116 -1.48 -3.32 9.64
CA LEU A 116 -0.19 -3.34 10.30
C LEU A 116 -0.36 -3.89 11.71
N ILE A 117 0.42 -4.92 12.03
CA ILE A 117 0.45 -5.59 13.33
C ILE A 117 1.69 -5.07 14.04
N PRO A 118 1.54 -4.27 15.10
CA PRO A 118 2.68 -3.71 15.82
C PRO A 118 3.51 -4.79 16.52
N GLU A 119 4.83 -4.56 16.61
CA GLU A 119 5.70 -5.42 17.39
C GLU A 119 5.35 -5.35 18.88
N GLU A 120 4.97 -6.47 19.50
CA GLU A 120 4.70 -6.52 20.92
C GLU A 120 5.99 -6.36 21.74
N GLY A 121 6.03 -5.40 22.65
CA GLY A 121 7.04 -5.32 23.73
C GLY A 121 8.17 -4.33 23.54
N SER A 122 8.19 -3.50 22.50
CA SER A 122 9.24 -2.50 22.29
C SER A 122 8.98 -1.13 22.93
N ALA A 123 7.82 -0.91 23.53
CA ALA A 123 7.42 0.39 24.04
C ALA A 123 8.05 0.68 25.41
N THR A 124 9.30 1.15 25.42
CA THR A 124 9.85 1.81 26.62
C THR A 124 9.34 3.26 26.74
N THR A 125 8.82 3.87 25.68
CA THR A 125 8.34 5.26 25.65
C THR A 125 7.35 5.58 24.51
N GLY A 126 6.80 4.61 23.76
CA GLY A 126 5.89 4.86 22.66
C GLY A 126 4.64 3.97 22.72
N TYR A 127 3.53 4.45 22.20
CA TYR A 127 2.35 3.64 21.97
C TYR A 127 2.57 2.88 20.66
N SER A 128 2.42 1.56 20.70
CA SER A 128 2.35 0.73 19.51
C SER A 128 0.94 0.88 18.95
N GLU A 129 0.78 1.55 17.83
CA GLU A 129 -0.53 1.81 17.21
C GLU A 129 -0.77 0.78 16.10
N GLU A 130 -1.90 0.08 16.22
CA GLU A 130 -2.44 -0.70 15.12
C GLU A 130 -2.93 0.25 14.01
N ALA A 131 -2.53 0.00 12.79
CA ALA A 131 -2.99 0.78 11.65
C ALA A 131 -3.67 -0.12 10.62
N TRP A 132 -4.77 0.35 10.08
CA TRP A 132 -5.46 -0.33 8.99
C TRP A 132 -5.95 0.65 7.93
N ASN A 133 -6.00 0.18 6.71
CA ASN A 133 -6.50 0.92 5.58
C ASN A 133 -7.45 0.04 4.77
N ILE A 134 -8.57 0.60 4.34
CA ILE A 134 -9.48 -0.04 3.38
C ILE A 134 -9.78 0.98 2.29
N GLY A 135 -9.56 0.59 1.05
CA GLY A 135 -9.81 1.43 -0.12
C GLY A 135 -10.73 0.77 -1.13
N PHE A 136 -11.53 1.59 -1.83
CA PHE A 136 -12.35 1.19 -2.95
C PHE A 136 -12.19 2.20 -4.08
N ASN A 137 -11.92 1.69 -5.28
CA ASN A 137 -11.76 2.49 -6.48
C ASN A 137 -12.76 2.03 -7.54
N PHE A 138 -13.37 2.97 -8.24
CA PHE A 138 -14.08 2.74 -9.49
C PHE A 138 -13.18 3.19 -10.63
N VAL A 139 -12.74 2.24 -11.44
CA VAL A 139 -11.81 2.50 -12.54
C VAL A 139 -12.57 2.45 -13.86
N TYR A 140 -12.41 3.50 -14.65
CA TYR A 140 -12.97 3.61 -15.99
C TYR A 140 -11.88 3.51 -17.05
N TYR A 141 -12.07 2.63 -18.02
CA TYR A 141 -11.14 2.39 -19.14
C TYR A 141 -11.75 2.93 -20.46
N PRO A 142 -11.42 4.17 -20.85
CA PRO A 142 -11.92 4.73 -22.10
C PRO A 142 -11.25 4.03 -23.30
N GLY A 143 -12.05 3.25 -24.04
CA GLY A 143 -11.56 2.55 -25.24
C GLY A 143 -10.75 1.29 -25.01
N CYS A 144 -10.58 0.84 -23.78
CA CYS A 144 -9.93 -0.41 -23.40
C CYS A 144 -10.94 -1.40 -22.82
N ARG A 145 -10.61 -2.70 -22.83
CA ARG A 145 -11.34 -3.71 -22.08
C ARG A 145 -10.80 -3.78 -20.67
N SER A 146 -11.66 -3.79 -19.69
CA SER A 146 -11.31 -4.04 -18.28
C SER A 146 -11.04 -5.53 -17.99
N THR A 147 -11.40 -6.42 -18.91
CA THR A 147 -11.15 -7.85 -18.84
C THR A 147 -9.92 -8.22 -19.65
N TYR A 148 -8.96 -8.90 -19.04
CA TYR A 148 -7.91 -9.60 -19.77
C TYR A 148 -8.49 -10.82 -20.45
N ASP A 149 -8.99 -10.64 -21.67
CA ASP A 149 -9.26 -11.74 -22.57
C ASP A 149 -7.92 -12.11 -23.23
N VAL A 150 -7.13 -12.92 -22.55
CA VAL A 150 -5.96 -13.54 -23.15
C VAL A 150 -6.45 -14.81 -23.82
N ASP A 151 -6.93 -14.66 -25.07
CA ASP A 151 -7.09 -15.80 -25.95
C ASP A 151 -5.70 -16.41 -26.20
N TYR A 152 -5.33 -17.41 -25.44
CA TYR A 152 -4.27 -18.34 -25.79
C TYR A 152 -4.82 -19.28 -26.87
N ASN A 153 -4.66 -18.93 -28.15
CA ASN A 153 -4.70 -19.86 -29.25
C ASN A 153 -3.36 -20.60 -29.37
#